data_295579b951c2741e5c1a30e696fbc8b5
#
_entry.id   295579b951c2741e5c1a30e696fbc8b5
#
_cell.length_a   1.000
_cell.length_b   1.000
_cell.length_c   1.000
_cell.angle_alpha   90.00
_cell.angle_beta   90.00
_cell.angle_gamma   90.00
#
_symmetry.space_group_name_H-M   'P 1'
#
loop_
_entity.id
_entity.type
_entity.pdbx_description
1 polymer ?
#
loop_
_entity_poly.entity_id
_entity_poly.type
_entity_poly.pdbx_seq_one_letter_code
_entity_poly.pdbx_strand_id
1 'polypeptide(L)'
;MPFSEYLRQAVFEPLGMDDSVLDGSAGHGARSSVANLMAFVDEIFTPTLLHPDTVTEALTVQFPGLNGVVPGYGMQRPADWGLGFEIFGHPDSKQGLWFGASMPKDVAGHFGQAGTFLWLHRPTGRAAIALTDRAFGEWAKPLWTD
;
A
#
# COMPACT_ATOMS: atom_id res chain seq x y z
N MET A 1 -21.39 0.32 15.47
CA MET A 1 -20.64 1.48 14.96
C MET A 1 -20.35 1.26 13.50
N PRO A 2 -20.58 2.22 12.58
CA PRO A 2 -20.14 2.14 11.20
C PRO A 2 -18.63 2.02 11.09
N PHE A 3 -18.11 1.32 10.06
CA PHE A 3 -16.67 1.12 9.90
C PHE A 3 -15.90 2.43 9.67
N SER A 4 -16.48 3.38 8.93
CA SER A 4 -15.88 4.71 8.74
C SER A 4 -15.67 5.46 10.06
N GLU A 5 -16.61 5.36 10.98
CA GLU A 5 -16.50 5.96 12.31
C GLU A 5 -15.45 5.24 13.18
N TYR A 6 -15.41 3.90 13.09
CA TYR A 6 -14.37 3.13 13.77
C TYR A 6 -12.97 3.52 13.26
N LEU A 7 -12.79 3.59 11.95
CA LEU A 7 -11.51 3.96 11.32
C LEU A 7 -11.07 5.38 11.74
N ARG A 8 -12.02 6.32 11.77
CA ARG A 8 -11.76 7.67 12.24
C ARG A 8 -11.23 7.68 13.69
N GLN A 9 -11.94 7.03 14.60
CA GLN A 9 -11.59 7.03 16.02
C GLN A 9 -10.35 6.19 16.36
N ALA A 10 -10.17 5.06 15.67
CA ALA A 10 -9.09 4.11 15.99
C ALA A 10 -7.78 4.41 15.24
N VAL A 11 -7.82 5.15 14.13
CA VAL A 11 -6.64 5.40 13.30
C VAL A 11 -6.45 6.89 13.02
N PHE A 12 -7.42 7.56 12.40
CA PHE A 12 -7.19 8.91 11.90
C PHE A 12 -6.96 9.91 13.04
N GLU A 13 -7.82 9.92 14.05
CA GLU A 13 -7.67 10.84 15.19
C GLU A 13 -6.39 10.58 15.99
N PRO A 14 -6.07 9.34 16.40
CA PRO A 14 -4.83 9.08 17.14
C PRO A 14 -3.55 9.45 16.37
N LEU A 15 -3.56 9.36 15.04
CA LEU A 15 -2.43 9.70 14.19
C LEU A 15 -2.43 11.17 13.71
N GLY A 16 -3.42 11.98 14.10
CA GLY A 16 -3.55 13.36 13.64
C GLY A 16 -3.83 13.47 12.14
N MET A 17 -4.52 12.49 11.56
CA MET A 17 -4.85 12.45 10.13
C MET A 17 -6.16 13.23 9.84
N ASP A 18 -6.19 14.50 10.21
CA ASP A 18 -7.41 15.32 10.23
C ASP A 18 -8.06 15.54 8.85
N ASP A 19 -7.26 15.45 7.77
CA ASP A 19 -7.76 15.53 6.39
C ASP A 19 -8.20 14.17 5.82
N SER A 20 -8.23 13.13 6.63
CA SER A 20 -8.53 11.77 6.16
C SER A 20 -9.97 11.39 6.44
N VAL A 21 -10.62 10.79 5.47
CA VAL A 21 -12.00 10.32 5.58
C VAL A 21 -12.19 9.04 4.77
N LEU A 22 -13.01 8.13 5.28
CA LEU A 22 -13.55 7.02 4.50
C LEU A 22 -14.97 7.36 4.05
N ASP A 23 -15.09 7.68 2.76
CA ASP A 23 -16.35 8.02 2.11
C ASP A 23 -16.71 6.93 1.09
N GLY A 24 -17.45 5.94 1.55
CA GLY A 24 -17.83 4.78 0.74
C GLY A 24 -17.32 3.44 1.29
N SER A 25 -16.88 2.58 0.39
CA SER A 25 -16.40 1.23 0.74
C SER A 25 -15.01 1.26 1.37
N ALA A 26 -14.79 0.41 2.37
CA ALA A 26 -13.47 0.19 2.97
C ALA A 26 -12.38 -0.19 1.96
N GLY A 27 -12.77 -0.81 0.83
CA GLY A 27 -11.84 -1.23 -0.20
C GLY A 27 -11.37 -0.13 -1.16
N HIS A 28 -12.04 1.04 -1.21
CA HIS A 28 -11.71 2.07 -2.20
C HIS A 28 -12.21 3.47 -1.88
N GLY A 29 -12.72 3.73 -0.70
CA GLY A 29 -13.40 5.00 -0.39
C GLY A 29 -12.57 5.99 0.42
N ALA A 30 -11.30 5.70 0.71
CA ALA A 30 -10.48 6.61 1.50
C ALA A 30 -10.02 7.82 0.68
N ARG A 31 -10.11 9.01 1.29
CA ARG A 31 -9.49 10.26 0.82
C ARG A 31 -8.56 10.76 1.91
N SER A 32 -7.40 11.25 1.51
CA SER A 32 -6.37 11.70 2.44
C SER A 32 -5.44 12.73 1.79
N SER A 33 -4.55 13.31 2.55
CA SER A 33 -3.43 14.12 2.07
C SER A 33 -2.10 13.36 2.18
N VAL A 34 -1.08 13.83 1.47
CA VAL A 34 0.28 13.24 1.60
C VAL A 34 0.77 13.35 3.04
N ALA A 35 0.51 14.46 3.72
CA ALA A 35 0.91 14.65 5.11
C ALA A 35 0.27 13.60 6.04
N ASN A 36 -1.02 13.35 5.88
CA ASN A 36 -1.71 12.34 6.68
C ASN A 36 -1.22 10.91 6.36
N LEU A 37 -0.97 10.61 5.08
CA LEU A 37 -0.41 9.32 4.70
C LEU A 37 1.03 9.12 5.21
N MET A 38 1.81 10.19 5.38
CA MET A 38 3.11 10.12 6.06
C MET A 38 2.95 9.73 7.52
N ALA A 39 1.98 10.29 8.25
CA ALA A 39 1.70 9.90 9.63
C ALA A 39 1.32 8.41 9.73
N PHE A 40 0.54 7.91 8.76
CA PHE A 40 0.25 6.48 8.66
C PHE A 40 1.51 5.63 8.39
N VAL A 41 2.41 6.08 7.53
CA VAL A 41 3.69 5.40 7.25
C VAL A 41 4.57 5.39 8.50
N ASP A 42 4.65 6.48 9.24
CA ASP A 42 5.40 6.57 10.49
C ASP A 42 4.86 5.57 11.54
N GLU A 43 3.54 5.39 11.60
CA GLU A 43 2.93 4.36 12.44
C GLU A 43 3.35 2.94 12.01
N ILE A 44 3.47 2.66 10.71
CA ILE A 44 3.96 1.36 10.23
C ILE A 44 5.44 1.16 10.54
N PHE A 45 6.24 2.20 10.52
CA PHE A 45 7.67 2.11 10.86
C PHE A 45 7.92 2.01 12.36
N THR A 46 7.16 2.76 13.15
CA THR A 46 7.28 2.84 14.62
C THR A 46 5.89 2.72 15.24
N PRO A 47 5.35 1.51 15.32
CA PRO A 47 3.96 1.29 15.74
C PRO A 47 3.68 1.78 17.17
N THR A 48 2.60 2.52 17.32
CA THR A 48 2.06 3.00 18.60
C THR A 48 0.62 2.56 18.84
N LEU A 49 -0.16 2.35 17.78
CA LEU A 49 -1.55 1.89 17.84
C LEU A 49 -1.65 0.36 17.86
N LEU A 50 -0.75 -0.29 17.14
CA LEU A 50 -0.70 -1.74 17.03
C LEU A 50 0.55 -2.30 17.71
N HIS A 51 0.47 -3.55 18.16
CA HIS A 51 1.68 -4.24 18.59
C HIS A 51 2.65 -4.41 17.41
N PRO A 52 3.96 -4.25 17.60
CA PRO A 52 4.97 -4.40 16.54
C PRO A 52 4.90 -5.74 15.79
N ASP A 53 4.54 -6.81 16.48
CA ASP A 53 4.39 -8.14 15.85
C ASP A 53 3.19 -8.18 14.90
N THR A 54 2.09 -7.49 15.23
CA THR A 54 0.92 -7.37 14.34
C THR A 54 1.28 -6.63 13.05
N VAL A 55 2.07 -5.57 13.15
CA VAL A 55 2.56 -4.85 11.97
C VAL A 55 3.52 -5.73 11.16
N THR A 56 4.38 -6.49 11.81
CA THR A 56 5.27 -7.44 11.15
C THR A 56 4.48 -8.52 10.41
N GLU A 57 3.44 -9.06 11.04
CA GLU A 57 2.54 -10.03 10.41
C GLU A 57 1.83 -9.42 9.20
N ALA A 58 1.34 -8.17 9.31
CA ALA A 58 0.67 -7.48 8.21
C ALA A 58 1.57 -7.28 6.98
N LEU A 59 2.89 -7.15 7.19
CA LEU A 59 3.89 -7.00 6.14
C LEU A 59 4.54 -8.33 5.72
N THR A 60 4.02 -9.45 6.17
CA THR A 60 4.51 -10.80 5.81
C THR A 60 3.50 -11.48 4.89
N VAL A 61 3.99 -12.24 3.91
CA VAL A 61 3.13 -12.98 2.98
C VAL A 61 2.25 -13.97 3.75
N GLN A 62 0.92 -13.78 3.67
CA GLN A 62 -0.06 -14.60 4.39
C GLN A 62 -0.54 -15.80 3.58
N PHE A 63 -0.56 -15.68 2.27
CA PHE A 63 -1.10 -16.69 1.37
C PHE A 63 -0.11 -17.04 0.26
N PRO A 64 1.01 -17.71 0.57
CA PRO A 64 2.08 -17.96 -0.39
C PRO A 64 1.59 -18.82 -1.56
N GLY A 65 2.06 -18.47 -2.77
CA GLY A 65 1.76 -19.22 -3.98
C GLY A 65 0.42 -18.89 -4.65
N LEU A 66 -0.35 -17.94 -4.13
CA LEU A 66 -1.52 -17.44 -4.84
C LEU A 66 -1.10 -16.62 -6.06
N ASN A 67 -1.87 -16.75 -7.13
CA ASN A 67 -1.74 -15.95 -8.31
C ASN A 67 -2.81 -14.84 -8.34
N GLY A 68 -2.49 -13.70 -8.92
CA GLY A 68 -3.44 -12.61 -9.05
C GLY A 68 -3.30 -11.86 -10.37
N VAL A 69 -4.29 -11.05 -10.70
CA VAL A 69 -4.27 -10.20 -11.89
C VAL A 69 -4.12 -8.76 -11.44
N VAL A 70 -3.05 -8.10 -11.91
CA VAL A 70 -2.88 -6.65 -11.73
C VAL A 70 -3.44 -5.96 -12.97
N PRO A 71 -4.44 -5.09 -12.83
CA PRO A 71 -5.03 -4.39 -13.96
C PRO A 71 -3.98 -3.63 -14.78
N GLY A 72 -3.94 -3.88 -16.09
CA GLY A 72 -2.96 -3.28 -16.99
C GLY A 72 -1.59 -3.95 -17.04
N TYR A 73 -1.27 -4.84 -16.09
CA TYR A 73 0.01 -5.56 -16.00
C TYR A 73 -0.14 -7.08 -16.11
N GLY A 74 -1.37 -7.57 -16.13
CA GLY A 74 -1.66 -8.99 -16.34
C GLY A 74 -1.52 -9.88 -15.12
N MET A 75 -1.32 -11.17 -15.38
CA MET A 75 -1.23 -12.21 -14.36
C MET A 75 0.11 -12.15 -13.63
N GLN A 76 0.08 -12.01 -12.32
CA GLN A 76 1.23 -12.11 -11.43
C GLN A 76 1.32 -13.51 -10.83
N ARG A 77 2.53 -14.08 -10.78
CA ARG A 77 2.77 -15.44 -10.30
C ARG A 77 4.10 -15.49 -9.54
N PRO A 78 4.09 -15.48 -8.21
CA PRO A 78 2.92 -15.27 -7.34
C PRO A 78 2.46 -13.81 -7.29
N ALA A 79 1.28 -13.58 -6.72
CA ALA A 79 0.79 -12.29 -6.27
C ALA A 79 0.76 -12.31 -4.74
N ASP A 80 1.84 -11.90 -4.14
CA ASP A 80 2.02 -12.00 -2.69
C ASP A 80 1.33 -10.87 -1.95
N TRP A 81 0.61 -11.22 -0.90
CA TRP A 81 -0.12 -10.29 -0.04
C TRP A 81 0.13 -10.58 1.43
N GLY A 82 0.31 -9.49 2.18
CA GLY A 82 0.19 -9.48 3.63
C GLY A 82 -1.25 -9.19 4.07
N LEU A 83 -1.42 -8.60 5.23
CA LEU A 83 -2.74 -8.16 5.71
C LEU A 83 -3.00 -6.73 5.21
N GLY A 84 -3.60 -6.62 4.02
CA GLY A 84 -3.92 -5.35 3.37
C GLY A 84 -2.79 -4.69 2.58
N PHE A 85 -1.61 -5.28 2.56
CA PHE A 85 -0.47 -4.82 1.75
C PHE A 85 -0.15 -5.82 0.65
N GLU A 86 0.03 -5.34 -0.54
CA GLU A 86 0.69 -6.06 -1.62
C GLU A 86 2.19 -6.12 -1.32
N ILE A 87 2.81 -7.30 -1.47
CA ILE A 87 4.23 -7.51 -1.16
C ILE A 87 4.97 -7.85 -2.44
N PHE A 88 6.04 -7.11 -2.71
CA PHE A 88 6.77 -7.21 -3.96
C PHE A 88 8.10 -7.92 -3.82
N GLY A 89 8.57 -8.42 -4.95
CA GLY A 89 9.93 -8.90 -5.07
C GLY A 89 10.12 -10.36 -4.79
N HIS A 90 9.10 -11.20 -5.00
CA HIS A 90 9.32 -12.64 -4.93
C HIS A 90 10.51 -13.04 -5.82
N PRO A 91 11.52 -13.75 -5.28
CA PRO A 91 12.76 -14.02 -5.99
C PRO A 91 12.57 -14.86 -7.26
N ASP A 92 11.50 -15.65 -7.33
CA ASP A 92 11.18 -16.51 -8.47
C ASP A 92 10.22 -15.86 -9.48
N SER A 93 9.76 -14.64 -9.23
CA SER A 93 8.91 -13.91 -10.17
C SER A 93 9.70 -13.59 -11.44
N LYS A 94 9.32 -14.24 -12.54
CA LYS A 94 9.89 -14.01 -13.88
C LYS A 94 9.15 -12.93 -14.64
N GLN A 95 8.15 -12.33 -14.05
CA GLN A 95 7.33 -11.31 -14.70
C GLN A 95 7.91 -9.94 -14.44
N GLY A 96 7.79 -9.06 -15.43
CA GLY A 96 8.21 -7.68 -15.30
C GLY A 96 7.59 -7.05 -14.07
N LEU A 97 8.44 -6.50 -13.23
CA LEU A 97 8.05 -5.88 -12.00
C LEU A 97 7.27 -4.61 -12.35
N TRP A 98 5.98 -4.61 -12.08
CA TRP A 98 5.13 -3.44 -12.35
C TRP A 98 5.42 -2.28 -11.38
N PHE A 99 6.33 -2.44 -10.44
CA PHE A 99 6.75 -1.45 -9.44
C PHE A 99 8.22 -1.00 -9.60
N GLY A 100 8.83 -1.25 -10.77
CA GLY A 100 10.20 -0.82 -11.07
C GLY A 100 11.28 -1.82 -10.68
N ALA A 101 12.29 -1.93 -11.53
CA ALA A 101 13.38 -2.90 -11.36
C ALA A 101 14.36 -2.52 -10.23
N SER A 102 14.39 -1.25 -9.85
CA SER A 102 15.29 -0.71 -8.80
C SER A 102 14.72 -0.83 -7.38
N MET A 103 13.45 -1.18 -7.25
CA MET A 103 12.83 -1.33 -5.93
C MET A 103 13.45 -2.48 -5.14
N PRO A 104 13.68 -2.30 -3.83
CA PRO A 104 14.08 -3.40 -2.97
C PRO A 104 13.04 -4.51 -2.97
N LYS A 105 13.49 -5.75 -2.74
CA LYS A 105 12.58 -6.84 -2.38
C LYS A 105 11.93 -6.53 -1.04
N ASP A 106 10.79 -7.12 -0.80
CA ASP A 106 9.99 -6.93 0.43
C ASP A 106 9.40 -5.53 0.60
N VAL A 107 9.34 -4.74 -0.48
CA VAL A 107 8.54 -3.53 -0.49
C VAL A 107 7.08 -3.90 -0.35
N ALA A 108 6.39 -3.23 0.55
CA ALA A 108 4.97 -3.41 0.78
C ALA A 108 4.19 -2.14 0.42
N GLY A 109 2.99 -2.29 -0.04
CA GLY A 109 2.16 -1.13 -0.37
C GLY A 109 0.93 -1.47 -1.17
N HIS A 110 0.39 -0.48 -1.81
CA HIS A 110 -0.75 -0.62 -2.71
C HIS A 110 -0.88 0.58 -3.64
N PHE A 111 -1.53 0.39 -4.76
CA PHE A 111 -1.93 1.48 -5.63
C PHE A 111 -3.46 1.54 -5.78
N GLY A 112 -3.99 2.74 -5.99
CA GLY A 112 -5.41 2.97 -6.24
C GLY A 112 -5.68 3.32 -7.70
N GLN A 113 -6.78 2.82 -8.26
CA GLN A 113 -7.20 3.12 -9.64
C GLN A 113 -7.34 4.63 -9.91
N ALA A 114 -7.56 5.43 -8.88
CA ALA A 114 -7.60 6.88 -8.97
C ALA A 114 -6.24 7.54 -9.30
N GLY A 115 -5.19 6.77 -9.46
CA GLY A 115 -3.85 7.28 -9.76
C GLY A 115 -3.05 7.61 -8.50
N THR A 116 -3.21 6.82 -7.46
CA THR A 116 -2.56 7.00 -6.17
C THR A 116 -1.75 5.79 -5.80
N PHE A 117 -0.68 5.96 -5.03
CA PHE A 117 0.03 4.86 -4.44
C PHE A 117 0.69 5.22 -3.12
N LEU A 118 0.95 4.19 -2.33
CA LEU A 118 1.78 4.23 -1.15
C LEU A 118 2.64 2.98 -1.12
N TRP A 119 3.96 3.15 -1.09
CA TRP A 119 4.94 2.09 -0.93
C TRP A 119 5.82 2.36 0.27
N LEU A 120 6.18 1.32 0.98
CA LEU A 120 7.11 1.41 2.09
C LEU A 120 8.07 0.21 2.12
N HIS A 121 9.27 0.45 2.60
CA HIS A 121 10.27 -0.58 2.82
C HIS A 121 10.85 -0.43 4.23
N ARG A 122 10.30 -1.18 5.14
CA ARG A 122 10.60 -1.10 6.57
C ARG A 122 12.09 -1.27 6.89
N PRO A 123 12.84 -2.23 6.25
CA PRO A 123 14.26 -2.39 6.53
C PRO A 123 15.13 -1.16 6.26
N THR A 124 14.75 -0.32 5.31
CA THR A 124 15.50 0.91 4.99
C THR A 124 14.86 2.18 5.52
N GLY A 125 13.68 2.12 6.13
CA GLY A 125 12.93 3.28 6.59
C GLY A 125 12.50 4.21 5.45
N ARG A 126 12.31 3.69 4.24
CA ARG A 126 11.93 4.48 3.06
C ARG A 126 10.49 4.23 2.68
N ALA A 127 9.80 5.28 2.26
CA ALA A 127 8.47 5.21 1.67
C ALA A 127 8.35 6.17 0.51
N ALA A 128 7.38 5.89 -0.36
CA ALA A 128 6.98 6.77 -1.44
C ALA A 128 5.46 6.86 -1.48
N ILE A 129 4.96 8.08 -1.56
CA ILE A 129 3.54 8.38 -1.65
C ILE A 129 3.31 9.28 -2.85
N ALA A 130 2.36 8.93 -3.70
CA ALA A 130 1.91 9.80 -4.77
C ALA A 130 0.38 9.88 -4.80
N LEU A 131 -0.11 11.08 -4.89
CA LEU A 131 -1.53 11.37 -5.09
C LEU A 131 -1.63 12.21 -6.38
N THR A 132 -2.34 11.68 -7.37
CA THR A 132 -2.55 12.38 -8.63
C THR A 132 -4.04 12.63 -8.87
N ASP A 133 -4.35 13.52 -9.77
CA ASP A 133 -5.71 13.86 -10.20
C ASP A 133 -6.16 13.07 -11.44
N ARG A 134 -5.37 12.04 -11.81
CA ARG A 134 -5.56 11.27 -13.04
C ARG A 134 -5.51 9.78 -12.76
N ALA A 135 -6.58 9.06 -13.08
CA ALA A 135 -6.62 7.60 -12.95
C ALA A 135 -5.44 6.92 -13.67
N PHE A 136 -4.96 5.81 -13.11
CA PHE A 136 -3.91 5.01 -13.75
C PHE A 136 -4.29 4.59 -15.16
N GLY A 137 -3.30 4.59 -16.05
CA GLY A 137 -3.43 4.23 -17.44
C GLY A 137 -2.07 4.21 -18.13
N GLU A 138 -2.07 4.21 -19.44
CA GLU A 138 -0.86 4.14 -20.27
C GLU A 138 0.17 5.25 -19.98
N TRP A 139 -0.28 6.40 -19.49
CA TRP A 139 0.60 7.51 -19.12
C TRP A 139 1.52 7.20 -17.94
N ALA A 140 1.05 6.34 -17.02
CA ALA A 140 1.79 6.03 -15.79
C ALA A 140 2.86 4.95 -16.00
N LYS A 141 2.65 4.03 -16.95
CA LYS A 141 3.54 2.89 -17.19
C LYS A 141 5.01 3.28 -17.40
N PRO A 142 5.35 4.26 -18.27
CA PRO A 142 6.73 4.66 -18.47
C PRO A 142 7.39 5.30 -17.24
N LEU A 143 6.59 5.91 -16.37
CA LEU A 143 7.08 6.58 -15.17
C LEU A 143 7.24 5.61 -13.98
N TRP A 144 6.67 4.43 -14.12
CA TRP A 144 6.53 3.49 -13.03
C TRP A 144 7.56 2.36 -13.06
N THR A 145 8.06 2.03 -14.24
CA THR A 145 8.94 0.88 -14.44
C THR A 145 10.44 1.20 -14.45
N ASP A 146 10.79 2.46 -14.37
CA ASP A 146 12.16 2.95 -14.29
C ASP A 146 12.52 3.30 -12.86
#